data_eac0dc93810038c26898ab6091977045
#
_entry.id   eac0dc93810038c26898ab6091977045
#
_cell.length_a   1.000
_cell.length_b   1.000
_cell.length_c   1.000
_cell.angle_alpha   90.00
_cell.angle_beta   90.00
_cell.angle_gamma   90.00
#
_symmetry.space_group_name_H-M   'P 1'
#
loop_
_entity.id
_entity.type
_entity.pdbx_description
1 polymer ?
#
loop_
_entity_poly.entity_id
_entity_poly.type
_entity_poly.pdbx_seq_one_letter_code
_entity_poly.pdbx_strand_id
1 'polypeptide(L)'
;MPTAFEIDVPRRLVVCRCWGVLTSDELVSHYRALRSDPAFDPSFSQLADLREVTVFDVDTRVLGSRTLVATFAPTARRALVAPNDVGYALSYVYGRYTQSAEKNLQVFRAMREAEQWLGLRARGNDLGRAKDSAASPDSNP
;
A
#
# COMPACT_ATOMS: atom_id res chain seq x y z
N MET A 1 -14.92 -4.05 6.19
CA MET A 1 -13.76 -3.17 6.30
C MET A 1 -13.19 -2.97 4.93
N PRO A 2 -13.01 -1.73 4.44
CA PRO A 2 -12.50 -1.49 3.09
C PRO A 2 -10.97 -1.53 3.01
N THR A 3 -10.30 -2.18 3.97
CA THR A 3 -8.86 -2.36 3.92
C THR A 3 -8.49 -3.78 4.32
N ALA A 4 -7.38 -4.26 3.78
CA ALA A 4 -6.82 -5.56 4.14
C ALA A 4 -5.32 -5.52 3.88
N PHE A 5 -4.57 -6.39 4.55
CA PHE A 5 -3.15 -6.54 4.25
C PHE A 5 -2.73 -7.99 4.39
N GLU A 6 -1.65 -8.33 3.70
CA GLU A 6 -0.97 -9.61 3.84
C GLU A 6 0.50 -9.32 4.04
N ILE A 7 1.13 -10.07 4.93
CA ILE A 7 2.56 -9.94 5.18
C ILE A 7 3.27 -11.17 4.64
N ASP A 8 4.08 -10.98 3.63
CA ASP A 8 4.87 -12.04 3.01
C ASP A 8 6.28 -11.97 3.61
N VAL A 9 6.50 -12.71 4.68
CA VAL A 9 7.75 -12.64 5.40
C VAL A 9 8.94 -13.05 4.55
N PRO A 10 8.89 -14.17 3.79
CA PRO A 10 10.03 -14.53 2.95
C PRO A 10 10.43 -13.45 1.95
N ARG A 11 9.48 -12.73 1.39
CA ARG A 11 9.79 -11.66 0.44
C ARG A 11 9.97 -10.30 1.10
N ARG A 12 9.78 -10.22 2.41
CA ARG A 12 9.87 -8.98 3.18
C ARG A 12 8.99 -7.91 2.57
N LEU A 13 7.72 -8.28 2.37
CA LEU A 13 6.78 -7.45 1.63
C LEU A 13 5.42 -7.43 2.33
N VAL A 14 4.85 -6.25 2.46
CA VAL A 14 3.48 -6.07 2.93
C VAL A 14 2.64 -5.64 1.73
N VAL A 15 1.60 -6.40 1.42
CA VAL A 15 0.66 -6.03 0.36
C VAL A 15 -0.60 -5.51 1.03
N CYS A 16 -0.91 -4.25 0.81
CA CYS A 16 -2.11 -3.60 1.35
C CYS A 16 -3.10 -3.40 0.22
N ARG A 17 -4.37 -3.51 0.53
CA ARG A 17 -5.43 -3.29 -0.45
C ARG A 17 -6.56 -2.52 0.20
N CYS A 18 -7.03 -1.49 -0.50
CA CYS A 18 -8.16 -0.69 -0.06
C CYS A 18 -9.20 -0.64 -1.17
N TRP A 19 -10.47 -0.54 -0.80
CA TRP A 19 -11.56 -0.51 -1.78
C TRP A 19 -12.76 0.26 -1.22
N GLY A 20 -13.66 0.66 -2.11
CA GLY A 20 -14.89 1.33 -1.72
C GLY A 20 -14.63 2.72 -1.16
N VAL A 21 -15.36 3.08 -0.11
CA VAL A 21 -15.19 4.38 0.55
C VAL A 21 -14.12 4.23 1.63
N LEU A 22 -13.02 4.94 1.46
CA LEU A 22 -11.91 4.88 2.42
C LEU A 22 -11.97 6.13 3.29
N THR A 23 -12.15 5.94 4.58
CA THR A 23 -12.22 7.05 5.54
C THR A 23 -10.92 7.19 6.32
N SER A 24 -10.76 8.33 6.98
CA SER A 24 -9.61 8.57 7.85
C SER A 24 -9.50 7.51 8.93
N ASP A 25 -10.62 7.18 9.59
CA ASP A 25 -10.61 6.22 10.68
C ASP A 25 -10.19 4.83 10.22
N GLU A 26 -10.65 4.43 9.04
CA GLU A 26 -10.29 3.12 8.50
C GLU A 26 -8.83 3.05 8.12
N LEU A 27 -8.31 4.14 7.61
CA LEU A 27 -6.89 4.18 7.26
C LEU A 27 -6.02 4.10 8.52
N VAL A 28 -6.38 4.82 9.57
CA VAL A 28 -5.66 4.77 10.84
C VAL A 28 -5.74 3.37 11.44
N SER A 29 -6.92 2.76 11.43
CA SER A 29 -7.11 1.41 11.95
C SER A 29 -6.27 0.38 11.18
N HIS A 30 -6.18 0.55 9.87
CA HIS A 30 -5.38 -0.33 9.03
C HIS A 30 -3.91 -0.29 9.43
N TYR A 31 -3.34 0.89 9.59
CA TYR A 31 -1.94 1.01 9.97
C TYR A 31 -1.69 0.56 11.41
N ARG A 32 -2.65 0.77 12.32
CA ARG A 32 -2.52 0.25 13.68
C ARG A 32 -2.51 -1.26 13.70
N ALA A 33 -3.40 -1.88 12.93
CA ALA A 33 -3.46 -3.34 12.85
C ALA A 33 -2.15 -3.89 12.28
N LEU A 34 -1.61 -3.24 11.28
CA LEU A 34 -0.35 -3.66 10.67
C LEU A 34 0.79 -3.58 11.69
N ARG A 35 0.89 -2.48 12.41
CA ARG A 35 1.94 -2.30 13.41
C ARG A 35 1.86 -3.33 14.53
N SER A 36 0.66 -3.81 14.83
CA SER A 36 0.45 -4.76 15.92
C SER A 36 0.66 -6.20 15.49
N ASP A 37 0.80 -6.45 14.20
CA ASP A 37 0.97 -7.83 13.71
C ASP A 37 2.40 -8.28 13.99
N PRO A 38 2.59 -9.43 14.67
CA PRO A 38 3.94 -9.87 15.03
C PRO A 38 4.82 -10.22 13.83
N ALA A 39 4.23 -10.46 12.67
CA ALA A 39 5.02 -10.73 11.45
C ALA A 39 5.51 -9.46 10.77
N PHE A 40 5.03 -8.30 11.19
CA PHE A 40 5.39 -7.04 10.55
C PHE A 40 6.77 -6.55 11.00
N ASP A 41 7.55 -6.12 10.03
CA ASP A 41 8.85 -5.48 10.29
C ASP A 41 8.81 -4.14 9.55
N PRO A 42 9.07 -3.00 10.23
CA PRO A 42 9.03 -1.69 9.57
C PRO A 42 9.94 -1.54 8.36
N SER A 43 10.97 -2.37 8.24
CA SER A 43 11.87 -2.32 7.09
C SER A 43 11.34 -3.06 5.86
N PHE A 44 10.22 -3.77 6.00
CA PHE A 44 9.63 -4.47 4.85
C PHE A 44 9.17 -3.49 3.79
N SER A 45 9.17 -3.91 2.54
CA SER A 45 8.61 -3.13 1.44
C SER A 45 7.09 -3.13 1.52
N GLN A 46 6.47 -2.14 0.92
CA GLN A 46 5.01 -2.07 0.86
C GLN A 46 4.54 -1.91 -0.58
N LEU A 47 3.51 -2.65 -0.93
CA LEU A 47 2.76 -2.44 -2.16
C LEU A 47 1.32 -2.15 -1.75
N ALA A 48 0.88 -0.90 -1.90
CA ALA A 48 -0.44 -0.48 -1.49
C ALA A 48 -1.31 -0.29 -2.73
N ASP A 49 -2.36 -1.10 -2.83
CA ASP A 49 -3.26 -1.12 -3.99
C ASP A 49 -4.52 -0.33 -3.66
N LEU A 50 -4.65 0.84 -4.27
CA LEU A 50 -5.80 1.72 -4.07
C LEU A 50 -6.68 1.77 -5.31
N ARG A 51 -6.52 0.81 -6.23
CA ARG A 51 -7.23 0.84 -7.52
C ARG A 51 -8.74 0.75 -7.37
N GLU A 52 -9.23 0.13 -6.30
CA GLU A 52 -10.66 -0.09 -6.14
C GLU A 52 -11.31 0.88 -5.16
N VAL A 53 -10.60 1.88 -4.70
CA VAL A 53 -11.18 2.92 -3.87
C VAL A 53 -12.02 3.84 -4.76
N THR A 54 -13.30 3.99 -4.39
CA THR A 54 -14.24 4.80 -5.15
C THR A 54 -14.38 6.20 -4.59
N VAL A 55 -14.22 6.36 -3.28
CA VAL A 55 -14.29 7.67 -2.62
C VAL A 55 -13.18 7.73 -1.58
N PHE A 56 -12.41 8.81 -1.63
CA PHE A 56 -11.40 9.09 -0.60
C PHE A 56 -11.98 10.14 0.35
N ASP A 57 -12.48 9.69 1.50
CA ASP A 57 -13.01 10.57 2.53
C ASP A 57 -11.97 10.67 3.65
N VAL A 58 -10.81 11.20 3.28
CA VAL A 58 -9.64 11.25 4.15
C VAL A 58 -9.24 12.70 4.39
N ASP A 59 -9.14 13.06 5.67
CA ASP A 59 -8.64 14.39 6.06
C ASP A 59 -7.14 14.39 5.83
N THR A 60 -6.64 15.37 5.08
CA THR A 60 -5.22 15.43 4.76
C THR A 60 -4.35 15.56 6.01
N ARG A 61 -4.89 16.10 7.11
CA ARG A 61 -4.13 16.16 8.36
C ARG A 61 -3.83 14.78 8.92
N VAL A 62 -4.71 13.81 8.66
CA VAL A 62 -4.48 12.43 9.10
C VAL A 62 -3.30 11.81 8.36
N LEU A 63 -3.07 12.21 7.12
CA LEU A 63 -1.95 11.69 6.34
C LEU A 63 -0.60 12.04 6.97
N GLY A 64 -0.53 13.14 7.72
CA GLY A 64 0.68 13.50 8.44
C GLY A 64 0.71 12.98 9.88
N SER A 65 -0.28 12.20 10.28
CA SER A 65 -0.33 11.69 11.65
C SER A 65 0.81 10.70 11.90
N ARG A 66 1.22 10.61 13.16
CA ARG A 66 2.31 9.75 13.53
C ARG A 66 2.06 8.29 13.17
N THR A 67 0.84 7.82 13.33
CA THR A 67 0.49 6.45 12.98
C THR A 67 0.79 6.16 11.51
N LEU A 68 0.40 7.06 10.61
CA LEU A 68 0.61 6.83 9.19
C LEU A 68 2.05 7.09 8.77
N VAL A 69 2.67 8.10 9.35
CA VAL A 69 4.01 8.51 8.92
C VAL A 69 5.08 7.56 9.44
N ALA A 70 4.92 7.05 10.65
CA ALA A 70 5.99 6.33 11.35
C ALA A 70 5.84 4.81 11.32
N THR A 71 4.86 4.26 10.62
CA THR A 71 4.66 2.82 10.61
C THR A 71 5.80 2.09 9.90
N PHE A 72 6.24 2.61 8.75
CA PHE A 72 7.35 2.03 8.02
C PHE A 72 8.63 2.82 8.28
N ALA A 73 9.76 2.12 8.23
CA ALA A 73 11.06 2.78 8.34
C ALA A 73 11.29 3.68 7.12
N PRO A 74 12.04 4.78 7.28
CA PRO A 74 12.31 5.68 6.15
C PRO A 74 13.01 5.01 4.99
N THR A 75 13.72 3.92 5.24
CA THR A 75 14.46 3.19 4.21
C THR A 75 13.61 2.16 3.48
N ALA A 76 12.40 1.87 3.97
CA ALA A 76 11.53 0.89 3.33
C ALA A 76 11.07 1.40 1.96
N ARG A 77 11.10 0.53 0.96
CA ARG A 77 10.64 0.90 -0.38
C ARG A 77 9.14 0.69 -0.46
N ARG A 78 8.43 1.73 -0.76
CA ARG A 78 6.97 1.74 -0.69
C ARG A 78 6.39 2.22 -2.01
N ALA A 79 5.54 1.41 -2.61
CA ALA A 79 4.85 1.73 -3.86
C ALA A 79 3.36 1.84 -3.59
N LEU A 80 2.77 2.97 -3.96
CA LEU A 80 1.33 3.20 -3.82
C LEU A 80 0.75 3.27 -5.22
N VAL A 81 -0.31 2.49 -5.49
CA VAL A 81 -0.93 2.43 -6.81
C VAL A 81 -2.28 3.10 -6.74
N ALA A 82 -2.42 4.25 -7.41
CA ALA A 82 -3.63 5.06 -7.37
C ALA A 82 -3.87 5.64 -8.77
N PRO A 83 -4.72 4.99 -9.58
CA PRO A 83 -4.91 5.42 -10.97
C PRO A 83 -5.72 6.69 -11.12
N ASN A 84 -6.66 6.98 -10.21
CA ASN A 84 -7.45 8.20 -10.37
C ASN A 84 -6.75 9.41 -9.75
N ASP A 85 -7.13 10.59 -10.20
CA ASP A 85 -6.42 11.82 -9.85
C ASP A 85 -6.50 12.13 -8.35
N VAL A 86 -7.64 11.88 -7.71
CA VAL A 86 -7.78 12.17 -6.29
C VAL A 86 -6.88 11.27 -5.47
N GLY A 87 -6.90 9.97 -5.74
CA GLY A 87 -6.05 9.02 -5.03
C GLY A 87 -4.58 9.29 -5.28
N TYR A 88 -4.22 9.64 -6.51
CA TYR A 88 -2.84 9.97 -6.84
C TYR A 88 -2.37 11.19 -6.04
N ALA A 89 -3.20 12.24 -6.02
CA ALA A 89 -2.85 13.46 -5.29
C ALA A 89 -2.72 13.23 -3.79
N LEU A 90 -3.65 12.47 -3.21
CA LEU A 90 -3.59 12.17 -1.78
C LEU A 90 -2.37 11.32 -1.44
N SER A 91 -2.03 10.37 -2.30
CA SER A 91 -0.84 9.55 -2.11
C SER A 91 0.43 10.38 -2.18
N TYR A 92 0.46 11.34 -3.08
CA TYR A 92 1.58 12.26 -3.21
C TYR A 92 1.73 13.11 -1.95
N VAL A 93 0.61 13.63 -1.42
CA VAL A 93 0.62 14.42 -0.18
C VAL A 93 1.12 13.57 0.97
N TYR A 94 0.65 12.33 1.07
CA TYR A 94 1.11 11.43 2.11
C TYR A 94 2.62 11.20 2.01
N GLY A 95 3.13 11.01 0.81
CA GLY A 95 4.56 10.82 0.60
C GLY A 95 5.38 12.02 1.10
N ARG A 96 4.83 13.23 0.97
CA ARG A 96 5.51 14.43 1.43
C ARG A 96 5.56 14.51 2.95
N TYR A 97 4.61 13.89 3.64
CA TYR A 97 4.61 13.88 5.10
C TYR A 97 5.51 12.81 5.70
N THR A 98 5.80 11.75 4.96
CA THR A 98 6.63 10.67 5.50
C THR A 98 8.08 11.13 5.53
N GLN A 99 8.88 10.43 6.31
CA GLN A 99 10.31 10.71 6.35
C GLN A 99 11.07 9.87 5.35
N SER A 100 10.36 9.16 4.49
CA SER A 100 11.00 8.38 3.44
C SER A 100 11.66 9.31 2.44
N ALA A 101 12.83 8.94 1.97
CA ALA A 101 13.45 9.65 0.88
C ALA A 101 12.56 9.50 -0.36
N GLU A 102 12.55 10.52 -1.21
CA GLU A 102 11.75 10.46 -2.43
C GLU A 102 11.96 9.17 -3.20
N LYS A 103 13.21 8.70 -3.22
CA LYS A 103 13.53 7.48 -3.94
C LYS A 103 12.95 6.23 -3.31
N ASN A 104 12.47 6.30 -2.07
CA ASN A 104 11.97 5.12 -1.36
C ASN A 104 10.45 5.05 -1.31
N LEU A 105 9.75 6.13 -1.62
CA LEU A 105 8.29 6.10 -1.70
C LEU A 105 7.88 6.70 -3.04
N GLN A 106 7.18 5.91 -3.84
CA GLN A 106 6.76 6.31 -5.18
C GLN A 106 5.29 6.03 -5.38
N VAL A 107 4.62 6.90 -6.13
CA VAL A 107 3.21 6.73 -6.45
C VAL A 107 3.11 6.37 -7.93
N PHE A 108 2.31 5.35 -8.22
CA PHE A 108 2.16 4.84 -9.59
C PHE A 108 0.69 4.86 -9.98
N ARG A 109 0.43 4.99 -11.25
CA ARG A 109 -0.93 4.85 -11.75
C ARG A 109 -1.23 3.43 -12.22
N ALA A 110 -0.21 2.63 -12.47
CA ALA A 110 -0.37 1.26 -12.95
C ALA A 110 0.33 0.27 -12.02
N MET A 111 -0.34 -0.83 -11.75
CA MET A 111 0.19 -1.86 -10.86
C MET A 111 1.48 -2.45 -11.39
N ARG A 112 1.56 -2.69 -12.70
CA ARG A 112 2.77 -3.28 -13.28
C ARG A 112 4.01 -2.43 -13.01
N GLU A 113 3.87 -1.12 -13.13
CA GLU A 113 5.00 -0.22 -12.89
C GLU A 113 5.47 -0.29 -11.43
N ALA A 114 4.50 -0.36 -10.51
CA ALA A 114 4.82 -0.48 -9.09
C ALA A 114 5.55 -1.78 -8.79
N GLU A 115 5.07 -2.87 -9.37
CA GLU A 115 5.69 -4.18 -9.18
C GLU A 115 7.12 -4.19 -9.71
N GLN A 116 7.33 -3.62 -10.90
CA GLN A 116 8.66 -3.54 -11.48
C GLN A 116 9.59 -2.72 -10.62
N TRP A 117 9.11 -1.60 -10.12
CA TRP A 117 9.94 -0.72 -9.28
C TRP A 117 10.35 -1.42 -7.98
N LEU A 118 9.45 -2.23 -7.40
CA LEU A 118 9.77 -2.99 -6.20
C LEU A 118 10.63 -4.22 -6.48
N GLY A 119 10.85 -4.55 -7.76
CA GLY A 119 11.61 -5.73 -8.12
C GLY A 119 10.84 -7.03 -7.99
N LEU A 120 9.50 -6.96 -7.99
CA LEU A 120 8.68 -8.15 -7.89
C LEU A 120 8.52 -8.78 -9.26
N ARG A 121 8.62 -10.16 -9.31
CA ARG A 121 8.36 -10.82 -10.53
C ARG A 121 6.93 -10.76 -10.82
N ALA A 122 6.67 -10.53 -12.09
CA ALA A 122 5.32 -10.67 -12.53
C ALA A 122 5.00 -12.10 -12.33
N ARG A 123 4.17 -12.42 -11.53
CA ARG A 123 3.82 -13.69 -11.39
C ARG A 123 2.74 -13.91 -12.20
N GLY A 124 3.06 -13.42 -12.68
CA GLY A 124 2.40 -13.52 -13.22
C GLY A 124 1.77 -13.73 -12.75
N ASN A 125 2.16 -13.60 -12.62
CA ASN A 125 1.72 -13.79 -12.13
C ASN A 125 1.37 -13.98 -10.94
N ASP A 126 1.81 -13.98 -10.31
CA ASP A 126 1.60 -14.41 -9.06
C ASP A 126 1.06 -13.42 -8.20
N LEU A 127 1.32 -12.26 -8.31
CA LEU A 127 0.67 -11.29 -7.55
C LEU A 127 -0.59 -11.01 -8.07
N GLY A 128 -1.25 -10.76 -7.74
CA GLY A 128 -2.34 -10.54 -8.27
C GLY A 128 -3.17 -11.55 -8.44
N ARG A 129 -2.84 -12.53 -8.44
CA ARG A 129 -3.68 -13.51 -8.68
C ARG A 129 -4.01 -14.09 -7.51
N ALA A 130 -3.68 -14.08 -7.00
CA ALA A 130 -4.15 -14.46 -6.15
C ALA A 130 -4.60 -14.12 -5.48
N LYS A 131 -4.48 -14.05 -5.78
CA LYS A 131 -4.99 -13.81 -5.54
C LYS A 131 -5.58 -13.44 -5.66
N ASP A 132 -5.60 -13.59 -6.54
CA ASP A 132 -6.23 -13.42 -6.84
C ASP A 132 -6.48 -13.53 -6.38
N SER A 133 -6.04 -14.02 -6.45
CA SER A 133 -6.35 -14.12 -6.16
C SER A 133 -6.48 -13.91 -5.46
N ALA A 134 -6.36 -14.27 -5.59
CA ALA A 134 -6.58 -13.98 -5.32
C ALA A 134 -6.75 -13.67 -5.36
N ALA A 135 -6.76 -13.84 -5.81
CA ALA A 135 -6.96 -13.59 -6.20
C ALA A 135 -6.98 -13.60 -6.55
N SER A 136 -6.88 -13.87 -6.90
CA SER A 136 -6.96 -13.98 -7.45
C SER A 136 -6.82 -14.24 -7.74
N PRO A 137 -6.75 -14.54 -8.04
CA PRO A 137 -6.67 -14.89 -8.61
C PRO A 137 -6.43 -15.20 -9.01
N ASP A 138 -6.20 -15.42 -9.35
CA ASP A 138 -5.96 -15.77 -9.90
C ASP A 138 -5.51 -16.09 -10.20
N SER A 139 -5.09 -16.32 -10.18
CA SER A 139 -4.62 -16.67 -10.59
C SER A 139 -4.07 -17.02 -11.03
N ASN A 140 -3.65 -17.32 -11.36
CA ASN A 140 -3.15 -17.55 -11.84
C ASN A 140 -2.81 -17.82 -12.25
N PRO A 141 -2.39 -18.24 -12.90
CA PRO A 141 -2.14 -18.32 -13.28
C PRO A 141 -2.21 -18.41 -13.58
#